data_64fa34f63aabc8bb77e72661dedd17e6
#
_entry.id   64fa34f63aabc8bb77e72661dedd17e6
#
_cell.length_a   1.000
_cell.length_b   1.000
_cell.length_c   1.000
_cell.angle_alpha   90.00
_cell.angle_beta   90.00
_cell.angle_gamma   90.00
#
_symmetry.space_group_name_H-M   'P 1'
#
loop_
_entity.id
_entity.type
_entity.pdbx_description
1 polymer ?
#
loop_
_entity_poly.entity_id
_entity_poly.type
_entity_poly.pdbx_seq_one_letter_code
_entity_poly.pdbx_strand_id
1 'polypeptide(L)'
;MDDADMTPLKRARLAAGMSQGQVCAQLRKLRQKRDALPPKESSMKRMYIEWEHGRVDPTDWREELCEVFQLPPAALGFVEVSPPPAIELPTALDVFRIDPELVEMLEEQTNHYRLMDRKVGAAIIPQTVAHVEHMQQLLRNALPGKHFSSAAVALAEGAALAGWQALDAGDIKKAWDLHDIAKTAARQGDDAASLAHVTAQQAYALLDAGRAADAVELIQYAHTPETAKRVPPRLRAWLAAAEAEFLAAAGQGDQARRLLDVAVEVLPSGDTDPELPYLMLNQTHLARWRGHCLARLGASEAVDELTSALDGDQALSSKRAESSLRVDLALALRSRGDIAGSKEHARRAAELAGRTGSARQRARIADLLAD
;
A
#
# COMPACT_ATOMS: atom_id res chain seq x y z
N MET A 1 20.32 9.17 -33.41
CA MET A 1 19.55 8.61 -32.30
C MET A 1 20.35 8.98 -31.07
N ASP A 2 19.88 10.03 -30.36
CA ASP A 2 20.64 10.66 -29.28
C ASP A 2 20.88 9.68 -28.12
N ASP A 3 22.12 9.69 -27.63
CA ASP A 3 22.61 8.88 -26.51
C ASP A 3 21.89 9.21 -25.17
N ALA A 4 21.15 10.31 -25.13
CA ALA A 4 20.41 10.81 -23.97
C ALA A 4 19.13 10.02 -23.64
N ASP A 5 18.58 9.27 -24.59
CA ASP A 5 17.28 8.58 -24.46
C ASP A 5 17.43 7.06 -24.18
N MET A 6 18.67 6.61 -23.98
CA MET A 6 18.98 5.17 -23.85
C MET A 6 19.07 4.76 -22.39
N THR A 7 18.29 3.74 -22.00
CA THR A 7 18.35 3.20 -20.63
C THR A 7 19.75 2.67 -20.28
N PRO A 8 20.17 2.75 -19.01
CA PRO A 8 21.48 2.21 -18.57
C PRO A 8 21.65 0.73 -18.91
N LEU A 9 20.61 -0.08 -18.78
CA LEU A 9 20.64 -1.50 -19.13
C LEU A 9 20.88 -1.73 -20.63
N LYS A 10 20.23 -0.96 -21.50
CA LYS A 10 20.45 -1.03 -22.96
C LYS A 10 21.86 -0.60 -23.34
N ARG A 11 22.36 0.44 -22.69
CA ARG A 11 23.73 0.94 -22.88
C ARG A 11 24.75 -0.13 -22.49
N ALA A 12 24.58 -0.78 -21.34
CA ALA A 12 25.46 -1.86 -20.88
C ALA A 12 25.50 -3.03 -21.88
N ARG A 13 24.35 -3.46 -22.41
CA ARG A 13 24.33 -4.52 -23.44
C ARG A 13 25.07 -4.15 -24.71
N LEU A 14 24.86 -2.94 -25.20
CA LEU A 14 25.53 -2.48 -26.43
C LEU A 14 27.03 -2.36 -26.21
N ALA A 15 27.46 -1.84 -25.06
CA ALA A 15 28.88 -1.77 -24.69
C ALA A 15 29.53 -3.16 -24.58
N ALA A 16 28.79 -4.16 -24.11
CA ALA A 16 29.23 -5.55 -24.07
C ALA A 16 29.21 -6.25 -25.46
N GLY A 17 28.74 -5.58 -26.51
CA GLY A 17 28.62 -6.15 -27.84
C GLY A 17 27.64 -7.32 -27.95
N MET A 18 26.68 -7.42 -27.03
CA MET A 18 25.76 -8.57 -26.96
C MET A 18 24.42 -8.29 -27.62
N SER A 19 23.88 -9.31 -28.30
CA SER A 19 22.49 -9.30 -28.72
C SER A 19 21.56 -9.60 -27.52
N GLN A 20 20.29 -9.17 -27.59
CA GLN A 20 19.28 -9.51 -26.57
C GLN A 20 19.15 -11.01 -26.34
N GLY A 21 19.25 -11.81 -27.41
CA GLY A 21 19.22 -13.28 -27.32
C GLY A 21 20.40 -13.86 -26.53
N GLN A 22 21.61 -13.31 -26.71
CA GLN A 22 22.80 -13.74 -25.95
C GLN A 22 22.66 -13.41 -24.45
N VAL A 23 22.15 -12.25 -24.12
CA VAL A 23 21.89 -11.89 -22.71
C VAL A 23 20.85 -12.83 -22.09
N CYS A 24 19.74 -13.07 -22.77
CA CYS A 24 18.71 -14.00 -22.30
C CYS A 24 19.25 -15.44 -22.10
N ALA A 25 20.12 -15.90 -23.01
CA ALA A 25 20.75 -17.22 -22.89
C ALA A 25 21.66 -17.30 -21.64
N GLN A 26 22.47 -16.26 -21.38
CA GLN A 26 23.32 -16.20 -20.19
C GLN A 26 22.50 -16.13 -18.89
N LEU A 27 21.46 -15.31 -18.84
CA LEU A 27 20.57 -15.22 -17.69
C LEU A 27 19.92 -16.56 -17.37
N ARG A 28 19.40 -17.27 -18.38
CA ARG A 28 18.83 -18.61 -18.21
C ARG A 28 19.85 -19.60 -17.68
N LYS A 29 21.09 -19.56 -18.19
CA LYS A 29 22.19 -20.42 -17.74
C LYS A 29 22.57 -20.14 -16.28
N LEU A 30 22.58 -18.88 -15.85
CA LEU A 30 22.85 -18.50 -14.46
C LEU A 30 21.75 -19.01 -13.52
N ARG A 31 20.48 -18.87 -13.88
CA ARG A 31 19.36 -19.40 -13.10
C ARG A 31 19.42 -20.93 -12.97
N GLN A 32 19.76 -21.64 -14.04
CA GLN A 32 19.95 -23.10 -13.98
C GLN A 32 21.07 -23.52 -13.04
N LYS A 33 22.17 -22.76 -12.99
CA LYS A 33 23.27 -23.02 -12.05
C LYS A 33 22.89 -22.81 -10.58
N ARG A 34 21.84 -22.01 -10.33
CA ARG A 34 21.30 -21.71 -8.99
C ARG A 34 20.11 -22.60 -8.63
N ASP A 35 19.93 -23.74 -9.30
CA ASP A 35 18.82 -24.69 -9.14
C ASP A 35 17.42 -24.08 -9.29
N ALA A 36 17.31 -22.95 -9.98
CA ALA A 36 16.05 -22.30 -10.27
C ALA A 36 15.58 -22.58 -11.71
N LEU A 37 14.30 -22.86 -11.90
CA LEU A 37 13.74 -23.18 -13.22
C LEU A 37 13.63 -21.87 -14.06
N PRO A 38 14.40 -21.71 -15.15
CA PRO A 38 14.32 -20.51 -15.96
C PRO A 38 13.05 -20.49 -16.82
N PRO A 39 12.50 -19.30 -17.13
CA PRO A 39 11.38 -19.16 -18.06
C PRO A 39 11.70 -19.71 -19.45
N LYS A 40 10.65 -20.02 -20.24
CA LYS A 40 10.82 -20.37 -21.64
C LYS A 40 11.56 -19.24 -22.40
N GLU A 41 12.31 -19.58 -23.42
CA GLU A 41 13.15 -18.63 -24.16
C GLU A 41 12.37 -17.42 -24.70
N SER A 42 11.18 -17.67 -25.27
CA SER A 42 10.31 -16.61 -25.81
C SER A 42 9.81 -15.66 -24.70
N SER A 43 9.50 -16.20 -23.53
CA SER A 43 9.08 -15.41 -22.37
C SER A 43 10.24 -14.57 -21.81
N MET A 44 11.43 -15.17 -21.73
CA MET A 44 12.63 -14.48 -21.28
C MET A 44 12.98 -13.28 -22.16
N LYS A 45 12.91 -13.48 -23.49
CA LYS A 45 13.18 -12.43 -24.47
C LYS A 45 12.19 -11.27 -24.35
N ARG A 46 10.90 -11.59 -24.17
CA ARG A 46 9.86 -10.57 -23.97
C ARG A 46 10.10 -9.77 -22.70
N MET A 47 10.39 -10.44 -21.58
CA MET A 47 10.70 -9.79 -20.30
C MET A 47 11.92 -8.87 -20.43
N TYR A 48 12.99 -9.36 -21.05
CA TYR A 48 14.23 -8.58 -21.22
C TYR A 48 14.01 -7.32 -22.06
N ILE A 49 13.20 -7.37 -23.10
CA ILE A 49 12.82 -6.21 -23.92
C ILE A 49 12.10 -5.15 -23.06
N GLU A 50 11.17 -5.54 -22.20
CA GLU A 50 10.47 -4.61 -21.31
C GLU A 50 11.42 -3.96 -20.28
N TRP A 51 12.38 -4.73 -19.76
CA TRP A 51 13.43 -4.21 -18.87
C TRP A 51 14.34 -3.21 -19.59
N GLU A 52 14.76 -3.55 -20.80
CA GLU A 52 15.65 -2.70 -21.60
C GLU A 52 14.98 -1.38 -22.03
N HIS A 53 13.66 -1.33 -22.10
CA HIS A 53 12.92 -0.10 -22.35
C HIS A 53 12.52 0.64 -21.04
N GLY A 54 12.92 0.13 -19.89
CA GLY A 54 12.61 0.75 -18.60
C GLY A 54 11.12 0.70 -18.23
N ARG A 55 10.34 -0.16 -18.89
CA ARG A 55 8.90 -0.30 -18.64
C ARG A 55 8.59 -1.16 -17.42
N VAL A 56 9.47 -2.10 -17.12
CA VAL A 56 9.39 -3.03 -16.00
C VAL A 56 10.75 -3.10 -15.33
N ASP A 57 10.78 -3.08 -14.00
CA ASP A 57 12.01 -3.27 -13.23
C ASP A 57 12.32 -4.76 -13.12
N PRO A 58 13.56 -5.20 -13.40
CA PRO A 58 13.97 -6.60 -13.30
C PRO A 58 14.32 -7.02 -11.87
N THR A 59 13.50 -6.71 -10.87
CA THR A 59 13.79 -6.91 -9.45
C THR A 59 14.37 -8.29 -9.14
N ASP A 60 13.75 -9.35 -9.65
CA ASP A 60 14.16 -10.74 -9.41
C ASP A 60 15.37 -11.20 -10.23
N TRP A 61 15.90 -10.34 -11.10
CA TRP A 61 16.96 -10.65 -12.03
C TRP A 61 18.16 -9.69 -11.94
N ARG A 62 18.14 -8.78 -10.97
CA ARG A 62 19.17 -7.75 -10.82
C ARG A 62 20.55 -8.35 -10.59
N GLU A 63 20.66 -9.38 -9.75
CA GLU A 63 21.92 -10.06 -9.47
C GLU A 63 22.50 -10.72 -10.73
N GLU A 64 21.68 -11.47 -11.46
CA GLU A 64 22.11 -12.13 -12.69
C GLU A 64 22.49 -11.11 -13.79
N LEU A 65 21.77 -9.98 -13.87
CA LEU A 65 22.10 -8.90 -14.78
C LEU A 65 23.44 -8.26 -14.42
N CYS A 66 23.70 -8.02 -13.15
CA CYS A 66 25.01 -7.54 -12.67
C CYS A 66 26.13 -8.54 -13.00
N GLU A 67 25.88 -9.82 -12.84
CA GLU A 67 26.83 -10.89 -13.17
C GLU A 67 27.08 -11.00 -14.68
N VAL A 68 26.04 -10.90 -15.52
CA VAL A 68 26.18 -10.93 -16.99
C VAL A 68 26.99 -9.77 -17.52
N PHE A 69 26.76 -8.57 -17.01
CA PHE A 69 27.43 -7.36 -17.51
C PHE A 69 28.70 -7.00 -16.74
N GLN A 70 28.99 -7.69 -15.64
CA GLN A 70 30.12 -7.38 -14.74
C GLN A 70 30.09 -5.91 -14.25
N LEU A 71 28.88 -5.38 -14.01
CA LEU A 71 28.64 -4.01 -13.59
C LEU A 71 27.86 -3.97 -12.26
N PRO A 72 28.14 -2.97 -11.42
CA PRO A 72 27.37 -2.79 -10.19
C PRO A 72 25.94 -2.34 -10.50
N PRO A 73 24.95 -2.57 -9.58
CA PRO A 73 23.55 -2.23 -9.77
C PRO A 73 23.30 -0.80 -10.25
N ALA A 74 23.98 0.17 -9.67
CA ALA A 74 23.86 1.59 -10.02
C ALA A 74 24.22 1.87 -11.49
N ALA A 75 25.21 1.17 -12.05
CA ALA A 75 25.62 1.33 -13.44
C ALA A 75 24.59 0.76 -14.44
N LEU A 76 23.78 -0.18 -14.01
CA LEU A 76 22.66 -0.74 -14.78
C LEU A 76 21.35 0.04 -14.58
N GLY A 77 21.38 1.11 -13.77
CA GLY A 77 20.20 1.93 -13.45
C GLY A 77 19.29 1.30 -12.41
N PHE A 78 19.76 0.27 -11.71
CA PHE A 78 19.05 -0.28 -10.56
C PHE A 78 19.33 0.62 -9.36
N VAL A 79 18.26 1.22 -8.83
CA VAL A 79 18.38 1.99 -7.59
C VAL A 79 18.70 0.99 -6.49
N GLU A 80 19.89 1.07 -5.92
CA GLU A 80 20.12 0.50 -4.61
C GLU A 80 19.22 1.29 -3.66
N VAL A 81 18.20 0.63 -3.14
CA VAL A 81 17.53 1.12 -1.95
C VAL A 81 18.55 0.86 -0.84
N SER A 82 19.46 1.82 -0.64
CA SER A 82 20.26 1.80 0.57
C SER A 82 19.26 1.81 1.73
N PRO A 83 19.28 0.82 2.62
CA PRO A 83 18.48 0.93 3.82
C PRO A 83 18.87 2.27 4.48
N PRO A 84 17.90 3.02 5.02
CA PRO A 84 18.23 4.20 5.81
C PRO A 84 19.27 3.79 6.84
N PRO A 85 20.17 4.70 7.26
CA PRO A 85 21.21 4.39 8.22
C PRO A 85 20.58 3.65 9.40
N ALA A 86 21.09 2.47 9.70
CA ALA A 86 20.60 1.69 10.81
C ALA A 86 20.79 2.53 12.07
N ILE A 87 19.70 2.82 12.77
CA ILE A 87 19.78 3.42 14.11
C ILE A 87 20.50 2.37 14.96
N GLU A 88 21.69 2.70 15.48
CA GLU A 88 22.38 1.83 16.42
C GLU A 88 21.50 1.68 17.66
N LEU A 89 20.95 0.50 17.83
CA LEU A 89 20.10 0.21 18.98
C LEU A 89 20.97 -0.03 20.21
N PRO A 90 20.57 0.49 21.38
CA PRO A 90 21.25 0.16 22.63
C PRO A 90 21.18 -1.35 22.87
N THR A 91 22.24 -1.92 23.46
CA THR A 91 22.24 -3.31 23.88
C THR A 91 21.17 -3.57 24.94
N ALA A 92 20.81 -4.83 25.14
CA ALA A 92 19.73 -5.21 26.08
C ALA A 92 19.96 -4.73 27.54
N LEU A 93 21.16 -4.26 27.86
CA LEU A 93 21.52 -3.70 29.17
C LEU A 93 21.58 -2.18 29.18
N ASP A 94 21.50 -1.51 28.02
CA ASP A 94 21.60 -0.05 27.92
C ASP A 94 20.20 0.56 28.02
N VAL A 95 19.90 1.11 29.20
CA VAL A 95 18.71 1.93 29.39
C VAL A 95 19.03 3.38 29.09
N PHE A 96 18.14 4.07 28.38
CA PHE A 96 18.34 5.46 27.97
C PHE A 96 17.03 6.26 28.05
N ARG A 97 17.09 7.55 27.87
CA ARG A 97 15.93 8.43 27.76
C ARG A 97 15.76 8.87 26.32
N ILE A 98 14.55 8.76 25.83
CA ILE A 98 14.19 9.26 24.50
C ILE A 98 14.25 10.78 24.51
N ASP A 99 14.95 11.35 23.53
CA ASP A 99 14.98 12.79 23.26
C ASP A 99 14.10 13.14 22.04
N PRO A 100 13.81 14.43 21.81
CA PRO A 100 12.96 14.83 20.69
C PRO A 100 13.59 14.56 19.32
N GLU A 101 14.91 14.61 19.19
CA GLU A 101 15.62 14.37 17.95
C GLU A 101 15.44 12.90 17.48
N LEU A 102 15.54 11.96 18.42
CA LEU A 102 15.26 10.55 18.12
C LEU A 102 13.81 10.34 17.65
N VAL A 103 12.83 11.01 18.27
CA VAL A 103 11.42 10.93 17.86
C VAL A 103 11.26 11.41 16.41
N GLU A 104 11.82 12.59 16.09
CA GLU A 104 11.78 13.17 14.75
C GLU A 104 12.40 12.23 13.71
N MET A 105 13.56 11.63 14.00
CA MET A 105 14.20 10.64 13.12
C MET A 105 13.31 9.43 12.85
N LEU A 106 12.61 8.90 13.85
CA LEU A 106 11.72 7.75 13.72
C LEU A 106 10.49 8.10 12.86
N GLU A 107 9.93 9.30 13.04
CA GLU A 107 8.81 9.81 12.23
C GLU A 107 9.21 10.04 10.77
N GLU A 108 10.38 10.68 10.54
CA GLU A 108 10.93 10.88 9.20
C GLU A 108 11.17 9.56 8.48
N GLN A 109 11.71 8.56 9.18
CA GLN A 109 11.94 7.23 8.63
C GLN A 109 10.62 6.54 8.26
N THR A 110 9.60 6.64 9.10
CA THR A 110 8.25 6.13 8.79
C THR A 110 7.66 6.83 7.57
N ASN A 111 7.81 8.16 7.47
CA ASN A 111 7.37 8.94 6.32
C ASN A 111 8.11 8.55 5.04
N HIS A 112 9.41 8.27 5.13
CA HIS A 112 10.18 7.74 4.01
C HIS A 112 9.61 6.40 3.51
N TYR A 113 9.28 5.48 4.40
CA TYR A 113 8.65 4.21 4.03
C TYR A 113 7.26 4.39 3.40
N ARG A 114 6.46 5.37 3.84
CA ARG A 114 5.19 5.73 3.17
C ARG A 114 5.41 6.18 1.72
N LEU A 115 6.43 6.98 1.47
CA LEU A 115 6.77 7.43 0.11
C LEU A 115 7.26 6.28 -0.75
N MET A 116 8.08 5.39 -0.19
CA MET A 116 8.57 4.19 -0.88
C MET A 116 7.42 3.23 -1.23
N ASP A 117 6.49 2.99 -0.30
CA ASP A 117 5.32 2.13 -0.53
C ASP A 117 4.51 2.57 -1.76
N ARG A 118 4.32 3.87 -1.95
CA ARG A 118 3.63 4.43 -3.12
C ARG A 118 4.34 4.12 -4.44
N LYS A 119 5.65 3.91 -4.42
CA LYS A 119 6.49 3.66 -5.61
C LYS A 119 6.73 2.18 -5.88
N VAL A 120 7.06 1.42 -4.84
CA VAL A 120 7.53 0.03 -4.97
C VAL A 120 6.58 -1.00 -4.33
N GLY A 121 5.56 -0.56 -3.59
CA GLY A 121 4.54 -1.43 -3.00
C GLY A 121 5.13 -2.46 -2.04
N ALA A 122 4.74 -3.73 -2.19
CA ALA A 122 5.10 -4.81 -1.27
C ALA A 122 6.62 -5.05 -1.10
N ALA A 123 7.46 -4.55 -2.00
CA ALA A 123 8.91 -4.73 -1.90
C ALA A 123 9.54 -4.05 -0.67
N ILE A 124 8.87 -3.06 -0.06
CA ILE A 124 9.36 -2.34 1.12
C ILE A 124 8.94 -2.98 2.46
N ILE A 125 8.05 -3.98 2.46
CA ILE A 125 7.48 -4.58 3.68
C ILE A 125 8.56 -5.08 4.67
N PRO A 126 9.60 -5.81 4.25
CA PRO A 126 10.63 -6.27 5.18
C PRO A 126 11.29 -5.13 5.95
N GLN A 127 11.60 -4.02 5.28
CA GLN A 127 12.24 -2.86 5.87
C GLN A 127 11.30 -2.14 6.86
N THR A 128 10.02 -2.00 6.48
CA THR A 128 9.02 -1.37 7.37
C THR A 128 8.80 -2.22 8.62
N VAL A 129 8.74 -3.55 8.49
CA VAL A 129 8.62 -4.47 9.64
C VAL A 129 9.84 -4.39 10.53
N ALA A 130 11.06 -4.43 9.97
CA ALA A 130 12.29 -4.27 10.74
C ALA A 130 12.32 -2.94 11.51
N HIS A 131 11.86 -1.85 10.89
CA HIS A 131 11.73 -0.56 11.55
C HIS A 131 10.77 -0.61 12.76
N VAL A 132 9.62 -1.26 12.63
CA VAL A 132 8.68 -1.48 13.74
C VAL A 132 9.33 -2.28 14.87
N GLU A 133 10.04 -3.35 14.56
CA GLU A 133 10.76 -4.17 15.55
C GLU A 133 11.82 -3.36 16.28
N HIS A 134 12.56 -2.52 15.57
CA HIS A 134 13.55 -1.60 16.16
C HIS A 134 12.89 -0.59 17.10
N MET A 135 11.81 0.07 16.68
CA MET A 135 11.09 1.01 17.55
C MET A 135 10.52 0.32 18.80
N GLN A 136 10.00 -0.90 18.68
CA GLN A 136 9.55 -1.67 19.85
C GLN A 136 10.70 -1.96 20.82
N GLN A 137 11.88 -2.29 20.31
CA GLN A 137 13.05 -2.54 21.15
C GLN A 137 13.54 -1.28 21.83
N LEU A 138 13.57 -0.15 21.11
CA LEU A 138 13.88 1.16 21.68
C LEU A 138 12.95 1.50 22.86
N LEU A 139 11.63 1.38 22.67
CA LEU A 139 10.66 1.66 23.72
C LEU A 139 10.77 0.70 24.91
N ARG A 140 11.08 -0.58 24.70
CA ARG A 140 11.32 -1.54 25.80
C ARG A 140 12.52 -1.18 26.65
N ASN A 141 13.55 -0.58 26.07
CA ASN A 141 14.78 -0.21 26.77
C ASN A 141 14.77 1.25 27.27
N ALA A 142 13.76 2.02 26.88
CA ALA A 142 13.65 3.42 27.26
C ALA A 142 13.15 3.60 28.70
N LEU A 143 13.78 4.48 29.43
CA LEU A 143 13.28 4.95 30.74
C LEU A 143 12.05 5.86 30.52
N PRO A 144 11.06 5.81 31.42
CA PRO A 144 9.96 6.76 31.40
C PRO A 144 10.47 8.22 31.37
N GLY A 145 9.90 9.02 30.47
CA GLY A 145 10.34 10.40 30.28
C GLY A 145 9.37 11.20 29.42
N LYS A 146 9.67 12.48 29.25
CA LYS A 146 8.80 13.45 28.58
C LYS A 146 8.43 13.05 27.15
N HIS A 147 9.34 12.39 26.41
CA HIS A 147 9.18 12.06 25.00
C HIS A 147 8.82 10.60 24.75
N PHE A 148 8.59 9.82 25.80
CA PHE A 148 8.19 8.41 25.68
C PHE A 148 6.84 8.27 24.94
N SER A 149 5.86 9.11 25.29
CA SER A 149 4.54 9.11 24.62
C SER A 149 4.65 9.43 23.13
N SER A 150 5.47 10.42 22.76
CA SER A 150 5.68 10.77 21.35
C SER A 150 6.32 9.62 20.56
N ALA A 151 7.32 8.95 21.13
CA ALA A 151 7.93 7.78 20.49
C ALA A 151 6.94 6.61 20.38
N ALA A 152 6.04 6.45 21.35
CA ALA A 152 4.98 5.44 21.27
C ALA A 152 3.99 5.76 20.15
N VAL A 153 3.65 7.04 19.91
CA VAL A 153 2.84 7.46 18.76
C VAL A 153 3.58 7.19 17.46
N ALA A 154 4.87 7.50 17.36
CA ALA A 154 5.68 7.17 16.17
C ALA A 154 5.70 5.66 15.88
N LEU A 155 5.81 4.81 16.92
CA LEU A 155 5.67 3.35 16.78
C LEU A 155 4.27 2.96 16.27
N ALA A 156 3.20 3.59 16.80
CA ALA A 156 1.83 3.31 16.36
C ALA A 156 1.66 3.58 14.87
N GLU A 157 2.20 4.69 14.37
CA GLU A 157 2.16 5.04 12.94
C GLU A 157 2.99 4.09 12.06
N GLY A 158 4.19 3.72 12.51
CA GLY A 158 5.04 2.77 11.78
C GLY A 158 4.41 1.38 11.71
N ALA A 159 3.85 0.90 12.82
CA ALA A 159 3.18 -0.39 12.88
C ALA A 159 1.86 -0.40 12.09
N ALA A 160 1.11 0.72 12.07
CA ALA A 160 -0.09 0.88 11.23
C ALA A 160 0.26 0.80 9.74
N LEU A 161 1.34 1.46 9.30
CA LEU A 161 1.84 1.38 7.93
C LEU A 161 2.22 -0.06 7.56
N ALA A 162 3.00 -0.74 8.40
CA ALA A 162 3.41 -2.13 8.18
C ALA A 162 2.20 -3.08 8.15
N GLY A 163 1.20 -2.86 9.02
CA GLY A 163 -0.05 -3.61 9.05
C GLY A 163 -0.85 -3.45 7.76
N TRP A 164 -0.97 -2.24 7.26
CA TRP A 164 -1.64 -1.97 5.99
C TRP A 164 -0.92 -2.62 4.80
N GLN A 165 0.41 -2.55 4.79
CA GLN A 165 1.22 -3.21 3.76
C GLN A 165 1.06 -4.74 3.78
N ALA A 166 1.05 -5.35 4.97
CA ALA A 166 0.81 -6.78 5.13
C ALA A 166 -0.59 -7.18 4.63
N LEU A 167 -1.61 -6.35 4.90
CA LEU A 167 -2.98 -6.56 4.40
C LEU A 167 -3.02 -6.51 2.87
N ASP A 168 -2.38 -5.51 2.26
CA ASP A 168 -2.32 -5.37 0.80
C ASP A 168 -1.55 -6.54 0.14
N ALA A 169 -0.57 -7.11 0.84
CA ALA A 169 0.13 -8.31 0.43
C ALA A 169 -0.68 -9.61 0.64
N GLY A 170 -1.86 -9.54 1.28
CA GLY A 170 -2.73 -10.68 1.55
C GLY A 170 -2.38 -11.47 2.82
N ASP A 171 -1.44 -10.99 3.63
CA ASP A 171 -1.10 -11.60 4.91
C ASP A 171 -1.98 -11.02 6.04
N ILE A 172 -3.23 -11.51 6.09
CA ILE A 172 -4.25 -11.04 7.04
C ILE A 172 -3.80 -11.21 8.49
N LYS A 173 -3.12 -12.34 8.79
CA LYS A 173 -2.66 -12.59 10.16
C LYS A 173 -1.58 -11.59 10.57
N LYS A 174 -0.58 -11.39 9.75
CA LYS A 174 0.48 -10.41 10.01
C LYS A 174 -0.06 -8.99 10.11
N ALA A 175 -1.02 -8.63 9.26
CA ALA A 175 -1.72 -7.35 9.34
C ALA A 175 -2.42 -7.17 10.69
N TRP A 176 -3.13 -8.18 11.16
CA TRP A 176 -3.80 -8.16 12.46
C TRP A 176 -2.80 -7.96 13.60
N ASP A 177 -1.71 -8.73 13.63
CA ASP A 177 -0.69 -8.67 14.67
C ASP A 177 0.01 -7.29 14.70
N LEU A 178 0.34 -6.73 13.54
CA LEU A 178 0.96 -5.40 13.42
C LEU A 178 0.01 -4.27 13.86
N HIS A 179 -1.27 -4.34 13.51
CA HIS A 179 -2.26 -3.38 14.01
C HIS A 179 -2.48 -3.52 15.53
N ASP A 180 -2.33 -4.70 16.11
CA ASP A 180 -2.40 -4.87 17.56
C ASP A 180 -1.20 -4.22 18.28
N ILE A 181 0.00 -4.33 17.70
CA ILE A 181 1.17 -3.56 18.14
C ILE A 181 0.87 -2.06 18.07
N ALA A 182 0.33 -1.59 16.95
CA ALA A 182 0.02 -0.18 16.74
C ALA A 182 -1.02 0.34 17.77
N LYS A 183 -2.08 -0.41 18.05
CA LYS A 183 -3.07 -0.05 19.08
C LYS A 183 -2.44 0.03 20.48
N THR A 184 -1.56 -0.91 20.80
CA THR A 184 -0.87 -0.91 22.08
C THR A 184 0.02 0.33 22.21
N ALA A 185 0.75 0.67 21.17
CA ALA A 185 1.61 1.85 21.12
C ALA A 185 0.77 3.16 21.18
N ALA A 186 -0.34 3.25 20.46
CA ALA A 186 -1.24 4.41 20.51
C ALA A 186 -1.82 4.64 21.92
N ARG A 187 -2.15 3.57 22.67
CA ARG A 187 -2.57 3.68 24.06
C ARG A 187 -1.44 4.17 24.96
N GLN A 188 -0.20 3.70 24.76
CA GLN A 188 0.98 4.16 25.50
C GLN A 188 1.28 5.63 25.21
N GLY A 189 1.00 6.10 24.00
CA GLY A 189 1.11 7.49 23.59
C GLY A 189 -0.03 8.40 24.07
N ASP A 190 -1.11 7.85 24.63
CA ASP A 190 -2.40 8.53 24.92
C ASP A 190 -2.96 9.30 23.71
N ASP A 191 -2.77 8.74 22.51
CA ASP A 191 -3.26 9.33 21.26
C ASP A 191 -4.55 8.66 20.80
N ALA A 192 -5.67 9.33 21.08
CA ALA A 192 -7.00 8.84 20.70
C ALA A 192 -7.23 8.82 19.18
N ALA A 193 -6.59 9.72 18.43
CA ALA A 193 -6.72 9.79 16.98
C ALA A 193 -6.02 8.59 16.33
N SER A 194 -4.76 8.34 16.69
CA SER A 194 -4.04 7.14 16.22
C SER A 194 -4.74 5.85 16.66
N LEU A 195 -5.24 5.77 17.90
CA LEU A 195 -5.95 4.56 18.36
C LEU A 195 -7.21 4.29 17.55
N ALA A 196 -8.01 5.32 17.25
CA ALA A 196 -9.22 5.18 16.44
C ALA A 196 -8.87 4.77 15.01
N HIS A 197 -7.88 5.43 14.37
CA HIS A 197 -7.42 5.13 13.04
C HIS A 197 -6.94 3.67 12.91
N VAL A 198 -6.05 3.25 13.80
CA VAL A 198 -5.45 1.91 13.75
C VAL A 198 -6.49 0.82 14.03
N THR A 199 -7.44 1.07 14.95
CA THR A 199 -8.52 0.12 15.23
C THR A 199 -9.41 -0.06 13.99
N ALA A 200 -9.71 1.02 13.28
CA ALA A 200 -10.45 0.96 12.03
C ALA A 200 -9.64 0.27 10.90
N GLN A 201 -8.33 0.51 10.82
CA GLN A 201 -7.49 -0.24 9.88
C GLN A 201 -7.45 -1.74 10.20
N GLN A 202 -7.42 -2.13 11.47
CA GLN A 202 -7.49 -3.53 11.86
C GLN A 202 -8.81 -4.19 11.43
N ALA A 203 -9.91 -3.45 11.40
CA ALA A 203 -11.20 -3.96 10.94
C ALA A 203 -11.18 -4.38 9.45
N TYR A 204 -10.31 -3.81 8.61
CA TYR A 204 -10.11 -4.28 7.24
C TYR A 204 -9.58 -5.72 7.18
N ALA A 205 -8.80 -6.17 8.16
CA ALA A 205 -8.37 -7.57 8.23
C ALA A 205 -9.58 -8.52 8.45
N LEU A 206 -10.57 -8.09 9.22
CA LEU A 206 -11.83 -8.83 9.37
C LEU A 206 -12.65 -8.81 8.08
N LEU A 207 -12.72 -7.67 7.41
CA LEU A 207 -13.41 -7.56 6.13
C LEU A 207 -12.80 -8.50 5.07
N ASP A 208 -11.47 -8.53 4.96
CA ASP A 208 -10.76 -9.39 4.00
C ASP A 208 -10.86 -10.88 4.38
N ALA A 209 -11.09 -11.18 5.66
CA ALA A 209 -11.40 -12.53 6.14
C ALA A 209 -12.88 -12.93 5.93
N GLY A 210 -13.71 -12.10 5.26
CA GLY A 210 -15.14 -12.35 5.04
C GLY A 210 -16.02 -12.09 6.26
N ARG A 211 -15.52 -11.41 7.30
CA ARG A 211 -16.18 -11.15 8.57
C ARG A 211 -16.70 -9.70 8.65
N ALA A 212 -17.52 -9.30 7.68
CA ALA A 212 -17.98 -7.91 7.55
C ALA A 212 -18.74 -7.40 8.79
N ALA A 213 -19.58 -8.24 9.43
CA ALA A 213 -20.30 -7.87 10.64
C ALA A 213 -19.36 -7.55 11.81
N ASP A 214 -18.31 -8.36 12.00
CA ASP A 214 -17.32 -8.13 13.05
C ASP A 214 -16.47 -6.88 12.75
N ALA A 215 -16.23 -6.58 11.47
CA ALA A 215 -15.56 -5.34 11.06
C ALA A 215 -16.39 -4.10 11.43
N VAL A 216 -17.73 -4.16 11.25
CA VAL A 216 -18.64 -3.09 11.68
C VAL A 216 -18.59 -2.92 13.20
N GLU A 217 -18.66 -4.00 13.96
CA GLU A 217 -18.59 -3.91 15.44
C GLU A 217 -17.26 -3.29 15.91
N LEU A 218 -16.14 -3.69 15.29
CA LEU A 218 -14.83 -3.19 15.67
C LEU A 218 -14.65 -1.70 15.37
N ILE A 219 -15.11 -1.21 14.20
CA ILE A 219 -15.01 0.22 13.89
C ILE A 219 -15.95 1.05 14.74
N GLN A 220 -17.14 0.57 15.05
CA GLN A 220 -18.08 1.26 15.95
C GLN A 220 -17.52 1.37 17.37
N TYR A 221 -16.77 0.38 17.83
CA TYR A 221 -16.03 0.48 19.08
C TYR A 221 -14.95 1.59 19.04
N ALA A 222 -14.30 1.78 17.90
CA ALA A 222 -13.28 2.84 17.71
C ALA A 222 -13.88 4.25 17.58
N HIS A 223 -15.12 4.34 17.09
CA HIS A 223 -15.79 5.60 16.74
C HIS A 223 -16.99 5.90 17.64
N THR A 224 -16.73 5.99 18.94
CA THR A 224 -17.76 6.42 19.91
C THR A 224 -17.92 7.95 19.87
N PRO A 225 -19.09 8.49 20.36
CA PRO A 225 -19.26 9.94 20.50
C PRO A 225 -18.19 10.64 21.32
N GLU A 226 -17.61 9.97 22.32
CA GLU A 226 -16.54 10.46 23.15
C GLU A 226 -15.22 10.53 22.36
N THR A 227 -14.90 9.49 21.62
CA THR A 227 -13.74 9.42 20.73
C THR A 227 -13.84 10.50 19.64
N ALA A 228 -15.03 10.68 19.06
CA ALA A 228 -15.27 11.67 18.01
C ALA A 228 -14.92 13.11 18.41
N LYS A 229 -15.01 13.45 19.70
CA LYS A 229 -14.62 14.78 20.22
C LYS A 229 -13.09 15.01 20.26
N ARG A 230 -12.33 13.92 20.31
CA ARG A 230 -10.85 13.94 20.40
C ARG A 230 -10.19 13.70 19.06
N VAL A 231 -10.97 13.43 18.00
CA VAL A 231 -10.48 13.05 16.68
C VAL A 231 -10.63 14.20 15.69
N PRO A 232 -9.59 14.57 14.93
CA PRO A 232 -9.65 15.64 13.94
C PRO A 232 -10.75 15.41 12.88
N PRO A 233 -11.35 16.48 12.31
CA PRO A 233 -12.46 16.35 11.36
C PRO A 233 -12.15 15.46 10.16
N ARG A 234 -10.95 15.55 9.57
CA ARG A 234 -10.55 14.72 8.43
C ARG A 234 -10.51 13.24 8.77
N LEU A 235 -10.02 12.88 9.96
CA LEU A 235 -10.02 11.49 10.42
C LEU A 235 -11.45 11.01 10.74
N ARG A 236 -12.33 11.88 11.27
CA ARG A 236 -13.76 11.55 11.46
C ARG A 236 -14.44 11.24 10.13
N ALA A 237 -14.19 12.03 9.07
CA ALA A 237 -14.68 11.76 7.73
C ALA A 237 -14.17 10.42 7.20
N TRP A 238 -12.90 10.11 7.43
CA TRP A 238 -12.30 8.84 7.04
C TRP A 238 -12.92 7.65 7.78
N LEU A 239 -13.12 7.76 9.10
CA LEU A 239 -13.76 6.72 9.92
C LEU A 239 -15.20 6.45 9.46
N ALA A 240 -15.98 7.51 9.18
CA ALA A 240 -17.33 7.38 8.66
C ALA A 240 -17.37 6.68 7.30
N ALA A 241 -16.44 7.01 6.39
CA ALA A 241 -16.33 6.36 5.09
C ALA A 241 -15.90 4.89 5.20
N ALA A 242 -14.99 4.57 6.12
CA ALA A 242 -14.56 3.19 6.39
C ALA A 242 -15.71 2.35 6.99
N GLU A 243 -16.44 2.90 7.95
CA GLU A 243 -17.61 2.23 8.51
C GLU A 243 -18.68 2.02 7.42
N ALA A 244 -18.91 2.99 6.54
CA ALA A 244 -19.81 2.84 5.41
C ALA A 244 -19.41 1.68 4.48
N GLU A 245 -18.11 1.48 4.23
CA GLU A 245 -17.61 0.34 3.45
C GLU A 245 -17.92 -1.00 4.13
N PHE A 246 -17.72 -1.09 5.45
CA PHE A 246 -18.02 -2.32 6.19
C PHE A 246 -19.52 -2.62 6.22
N LEU A 247 -20.35 -1.58 6.39
CA LEU A 247 -21.81 -1.69 6.31
C LEU A 247 -22.27 -2.10 4.92
N ALA A 248 -21.68 -1.55 3.86
CA ALA A 248 -21.97 -1.95 2.49
C ALA A 248 -21.61 -3.44 2.26
N ALA A 249 -20.46 -3.89 2.78
CA ALA A 249 -20.07 -5.28 2.72
C ALA A 249 -20.97 -6.22 3.54
N ALA A 250 -21.56 -5.71 4.63
CA ALA A 250 -22.55 -6.42 5.45
C ALA A 250 -23.99 -6.34 4.90
N GLY A 251 -24.19 -5.72 3.71
CA GLY A 251 -25.52 -5.57 3.08
C GLY A 251 -26.40 -4.49 3.71
N GLN A 252 -25.85 -3.62 4.57
CA GLN A 252 -26.61 -2.58 5.27
C GLN A 252 -26.58 -1.25 4.49
N GLY A 253 -27.11 -1.25 3.27
CA GLY A 253 -26.98 -0.18 2.28
C GLY A 253 -27.48 1.19 2.76
N ASP A 254 -28.62 1.27 3.44
CA ASP A 254 -29.17 2.56 3.90
C ASP A 254 -28.29 3.22 4.95
N GLN A 255 -27.66 2.43 5.83
CA GLN A 255 -26.75 2.95 6.83
C GLN A 255 -25.45 3.38 6.19
N ALA A 256 -24.93 2.59 5.24
CA ALA A 256 -23.73 2.94 4.47
C ALA A 256 -23.89 4.28 3.76
N ARG A 257 -25.02 4.51 3.08
CA ARG A 257 -25.30 5.78 2.39
C ARG A 257 -25.32 6.97 3.35
N ARG A 258 -26.02 6.85 4.49
CA ARG A 258 -26.06 7.91 5.50
C ARG A 258 -24.67 8.27 6.03
N LEU A 259 -23.81 7.28 6.28
CA LEU A 259 -22.46 7.55 6.75
C LEU A 259 -21.57 8.18 5.68
N LEU A 260 -21.76 7.83 4.41
CA LEU A 260 -21.06 8.52 3.30
C LEU A 260 -21.48 10.00 3.22
N ASP A 261 -22.76 10.32 3.45
CA ASP A 261 -23.23 11.70 3.50
C ASP A 261 -22.60 12.45 4.70
N VAL A 262 -22.57 11.82 5.88
CA VAL A 262 -21.87 12.36 7.06
C VAL A 262 -20.39 12.59 6.77
N ALA A 263 -19.71 11.66 6.08
CA ALA A 263 -18.30 11.82 5.72
C ALA A 263 -18.07 13.05 4.83
N VAL A 264 -18.99 13.34 3.89
CA VAL A 264 -18.93 14.53 3.04
C VAL A 264 -19.11 15.82 3.88
N GLU A 265 -20.09 15.83 4.79
CA GLU A 265 -20.39 16.98 5.65
C GLU A 265 -19.23 17.34 6.59
N VAL A 266 -18.55 16.31 7.12
CA VAL A 266 -17.49 16.49 8.13
C VAL A 266 -16.12 16.75 7.50
N LEU A 267 -15.91 16.38 6.22
CA LEU A 267 -14.63 16.53 5.54
C LEU A 267 -14.24 18.02 5.39
N PRO A 268 -13.13 18.46 6.00
CA PRO A 268 -12.68 19.82 5.86
C PRO A 268 -12.16 20.10 4.44
N SER A 269 -12.15 21.37 4.04
CA SER A 269 -11.53 21.81 2.79
C SER A 269 -10.01 21.54 2.78
N GLY A 270 -9.43 21.45 1.57
CA GLY A 270 -8.03 21.15 1.35
C GLY A 270 -7.73 19.65 1.23
N ASP A 271 -6.52 19.32 0.76
CA ASP A 271 -6.15 17.95 0.37
C ASP A 271 -5.44 17.16 1.47
N THR A 272 -4.74 17.84 2.37
CA THR A 272 -3.91 17.21 3.41
C THR A 272 -4.08 17.90 4.76
N ASP A 273 -3.69 17.20 5.80
CA ASP A 273 -3.57 17.70 7.17
C ASP A 273 -2.16 17.36 7.66
N PRO A 274 -1.32 18.36 8.00
CA PRO A 274 0.03 18.11 8.48
C PRO A 274 0.10 17.28 9.76
N GLU A 275 -0.93 17.34 10.61
CA GLU A 275 -1.02 16.54 11.84
C GLU A 275 -1.44 15.08 11.56
N LEU A 276 -1.87 14.77 10.34
CA LEU A 276 -2.31 13.45 9.90
C LEU A 276 -1.54 13.00 8.64
N PRO A 277 -0.20 12.86 8.69
CA PRO A 277 0.62 12.61 7.51
C PRO A 277 0.32 11.25 6.84
N TYR A 278 -0.31 10.35 7.58
CA TYR A 278 -0.76 9.04 7.11
C TYR A 278 -2.10 9.09 6.36
N LEU A 279 -2.86 10.19 6.43
CA LEU A 279 -4.22 10.26 5.94
C LEU A 279 -4.33 11.16 4.71
N MET A 280 -4.60 10.53 3.55
CA MET A 280 -4.88 11.24 2.31
C MET A 280 -6.37 11.10 1.98
N LEU A 281 -7.18 12.04 2.44
CA LEU A 281 -8.60 12.10 2.14
C LEU A 281 -9.00 13.51 1.71
N ASN A 282 -9.49 13.61 0.49
CA ASN A 282 -10.13 14.81 -0.07
C ASN A 282 -11.47 14.45 -0.73
N GLN A 283 -12.15 15.44 -1.29
CA GLN A 283 -13.44 15.26 -1.96
C GLN A 283 -13.39 14.19 -3.06
N THR A 284 -12.33 14.21 -3.89
CA THR A 284 -12.15 13.23 -4.98
C THR A 284 -11.94 11.81 -4.45
N HIS A 285 -11.17 11.65 -3.36
CA HIS A 285 -11.00 10.34 -2.72
C HIS A 285 -12.31 9.83 -2.14
N LEU A 286 -13.09 10.70 -1.50
CA LEU A 286 -14.36 10.34 -0.90
C LEU A 286 -15.42 9.98 -1.95
N ALA A 287 -15.47 10.69 -3.08
CA ALA A 287 -16.35 10.35 -4.20
C ALA A 287 -16.04 8.95 -4.76
N ARG A 288 -14.75 8.62 -4.96
CA ARG A 288 -14.35 7.27 -5.37
C ARG A 288 -14.73 6.19 -4.34
N TRP A 289 -14.57 6.50 -3.07
CA TRP A 289 -14.97 5.60 -2.00
C TRP A 289 -16.48 5.38 -1.96
N ARG A 290 -17.27 6.42 -2.22
CA ARG A 290 -18.71 6.31 -2.42
C ARG A 290 -19.04 5.35 -3.57
N GLY A 291 -18.44 5.53 -4.72
CA GLY A 291 -18.60 4.63 -5.87
C GLY A 291 -18.23 3.18 -5.54
N HIS A 292 -17.16 2.95 -4.78
CA HIS A 292 -16.78 1.63 -4.28
C HIS A 292 -17.88 0.98 -3.40
N CYS A 293 -18.43 1.72 -2.44
CA CYS A 293 -19.50 1.23 -1.58
C CYS A 293 -20.79 0.91 -2.39
N LEU A 294 -21.13 1.79 -3.33
CA LEU A 294 -22.29 1.59 -4.21
C LEU A 294 -22.12 0.37 -5.12
N ALA A 295 -20.91 0.13 -5.64
CA ALA A 295 -20.61 -1.06 -6.43
C ALA A 295 -20.77 -2.36 -5.62
N ARG A 296 -20.35 -2.36 -4.36
CA ARG A 296 -20.57 -3.50 -3.45
C ARG A 296 -22.04 -3.77 -3.17
N LEU A 297 -22.84 -2.73 -3.11
CA LEU A 297 -24.29 -2.83 -2.91
C LEU A 297 -25.07 -3.20 -4.18
N GLY A 298 -24.41 -3.30 -5.33
CA GLY A 298 -25.06 -3.53 -6.62
C GLY A 298 -25.95 -2.37 -7.07
N ALA A 299 -25.66 -1.15 -6.57
CA ALA A 299 -26.46 0.03 -6.85
C ALA A 299 -26.27 0.49 -8.30
N SER A 300 -27.37 0.86 -8.97
CA SER A 300 -27.34 1.24 -10.39
C SER A 300 -26.51 2.49 -10.67
N GLU A 301 -26.47 3.43 -9.75
CA GLU A 301 -25.71 4.67 -9.85
C GLU A 301 -24.20 4.50 -9.74
N ALA A 302 -23.72 3.34 -9.26
CA ALA A 302 -22.29 3.07 -9.09
C ALA A 302 -21.48 3.21 -10.40
N VAL A 303 -22.06 2.81 -11.54
CA VAL A 303 -21.38 2.89 -12.84
C VAL A 303 -21.13 4.32 -13.23
N ASP A 304 -22.12 5.18 -13.09
CA ASP A 304 -22.03 6.59 -13.48
C ASP A 304 -21.04 7.35 -12.59
N GLU A 305 -21.10 7.10 -11.28
CA GLU A 305 -20.17 7.68 -10.28
C GLU A 305 -18.71 7.26 -10.55
N LEU A 306 -18.47 5.96 -10.77
CA LEU A 306 -17.13 5.43 -11.00
C LEU A 306 -16.56 5.82 -12.36
N THR A 307 -17.42 5.91 -13.40
CA THR A 307 -17.00 6.40 -14.73
C THR A 307 -16.59 7.86 -14.65
N SER A 308 -17.42 8.72 -14.01
CA SER A 308 -17.09 10.12 -13.79
C SER A 308 -15.77 10.29 -13.01
N ALA A 309 -15.55 9.44 -11.99
CA ALA A 309 -14.30 9.43 -11.24
C ALA A 309 -13.08 8.97 -12.09
N LEU A 310 -13.30 8.11 -13.09
CA LEU A 310 -12.25 7.64 -13.99
C LEU A 310 -11.86 8.69 -15.03
N ASP A 311 -12.83 9.49 -15.50
CA ASP A 311 -12.64 10.51 -16.52
C ASP A 311 -12.05 11.82 -15.96
N GLY A 312 -12.04 12.00 -14.64
CA GLY A 312 -11.49 13.18 -13.97
C GLY A 312 -9.95 13.21 -14.00
N ASP A 313 -9.37 14.35 -14.41
CA ASP A 313 -7.91 14.56 -14.55
C ASP A 313 -7.10 14.25 -13.28
N GLN A 314 -7.69 14.37 -12.10
CA GLN A 314 -7.03 14.08 -10.82
C GLN A 314 -7.17 12.62 -10.36
N ALA A 315 -8.01 11.82 -11.01
CA ALA A 315 -8.31 10.44 -10.58
C ALA A 315 -7.12 9.50 -10.75
N LEU A 316 -6.17 9.81 -11.61
CA LEU A 316 -5.12 8.91 -12.07
C LEU A 316 -3.74 9.22 -11.46
N SER A 317 -3.70 9.85 -10.29
CA SER A 317 -2.43 10.22 -9.60
C SER A 317 -1.53 9.02 -9.30
N SER A 318 -2.07 7.80 -9.24
CA SER A 318 -1.29 6.57 -9.10
C SER A 318 -1.94 5.39 -9.82
N LYS A 319 -1.09 4.48 -10.35
CA LYS A 319 -1.52 3.22 -10.99
C LYS A 319 -2.32 2.32 -10.03
N ARG A 320 -2.03 2.39 -8.73
CA ARG A 320 -2.77 1.67 -7.69
C ARG A 320 -4.20 2.21 -7.57
N ALA A 321 -4.38 3.52 -7.56
CA ALA A 321 -5.70 4.15 -7.49
C ALA A 321 -6.53 3.85 -8.73
N GLU A 322 -5.94 3.92 -9.94
CA GLU A 322 -6.60 3.54 -11.18
C GLU A 322 -7.01 2.05 -11.18
N SER A 323 -6.11 1.15 -10.75
CA SER A 323 -6.42 -0.27 -10.68
C SER A 323 -7.63 -0.55 -9.77
N SER A 324 -7.65 0.06 -8.57
CA SER A 324 -8.77 -0.11 -7.65
C SER A 324 -10.09 0.40 -8.22
N LEU A 325 -10.08 1.60 -8.80
CA LEU A 325 -11.27 2.21 -9.42
C LEU A 325 -11.83 1.34 -10.56
N ARG A 326 -10.95 0.76 -11.39
CA ARG A 326 -11.35 -0.14 -12.47
C ARG A 326 -11.91 -1.46 -11.97
N VAL A 327 -11.41 -2.00 -10.85
CA VAL A 327 -11.99 -3.18 -10.19
C VAL A 327 -13.40 -2.90 -9.72
N ASP A 328 -13.62 -1.73 -9.09
CA ASP A 328 -14.94 -1.34 -8.60
C ASP A 328 -15.92 -1.10 -9.76
N LEU A 329 -15.48 -0.48 -10.84
CA LEU A 329 -16.28 -0.31 -12.04
C LEU A 329 -16.61 -1.65 -12.72
N ALA A 330 -15.65 -2.58 -12.78
CA ALA A 330 -15.89 -3.92 -13.28
C ALA A 330 -16.96 -4.66 -12.45
N LEU A 331 -16.90 -4.54 -11.13
CA LEU A 331 -17.91 -5.11 -10.22
C LEU A 331 -19.30 -4.48 -10.47
N ALA A 332 -19.38 -3.16 -10.61
CA ALA A 332 -20.64 -2.46 -10.87
C ALA A 332 -21.25 -2.83 -12.23
N LEU A 333 -20.43 -2.93 -13.30
CA LEU A 333 -20.85 -3.36 -14.62
C LEU A 333 -21.36 -4.80 -14.60
N ARG A 334 -20.67 -5.71 -13.89
CA ARG A 334 -21.12 -7.10 -13.73
C ARG A 334 -22.49 -7.17 -13.05
N SER A 335 -22.70 -6.38 -12.01
CA SER A 335 -23.99 -6.32 -11.31
C SER A 335 -25.14 -5.83 -12.19
N ARG A 336 -24.84 -5.02 -13.22
CA ARG A 336 -25.78 -4.56 -14.25
C ARG A 336 -25.96 -5.53 -15.43
N GLY A 337 -25.23 -6.65 -15.45
CA GLY A 337 -25.23 -7.63 -16.54
C GLY A 337 -24.33 -7.30 -17.72
N ASP A 338 -23.57 -6.20 -17.66
CA ASP A 338 -22.54 -5.89 -18.68
C ASP A 338 -21.26 -6.68 -18.40
N ILE A 339 -21.27 -7.94 -18.79
CA ILE A 339 -20.14 -8.86 -18.59
C ILE A 339 -18.94 -8.46 -19.48
N ALA A 340 -19.19 -7.92 -20.68
CA ALA A 340 -18.12 -7.52 -21.59
C ALA A 340 -17.34 -6.32 -21.05
N GLY A 341 -18.03 -5.26 -20.65
CA GLY A 341 -17.43 -4.10 -20.01
C GLY A 341 -16.73 -4.45 -18.69
N SER A 342 -17.34 -5.32 -17.88
CA SER A 342 -16.72 -5.83 -16.65
C SER A 342 -15.36 -6.48 -16.93
N LYS A 343 -15.30 -7.42 -17.89
CA LYS A 343 -14.04 -8.11 -18.25
C LYS A 343 -12.99 -7.17 -18.83
N GLU A 344 -13.38 -6.16 -19.59
CA GLU A 344 -12.46 -5.15 -20.13
C GLU A 344 -11.77 -4.37 -18.99
N HIS A 345 -12.57 -3.82 -18.06
CA HIS A 345 -12.04 -3.08 -16.92
C HIS A 345 -11.22 -3.97 -15.98
N ALA A 346 -11.64 -5.21 -15.74
CA ALA A 346 -10.89 -6.18 -14.94
C ALA A 346 -9.52 -6.52 -15.56
N ARG A 347 -9.42 -6.70 -16.88
CA ARG A 347 -8.14 -6.92 -17.57
C ARG A 347 -7.21 -5.71 -17.44
N ARG A 348 -7.75 -4.52 -17.64
CA ARG A 348 -6.96 -3.28 -17.48
C ARG A 348 -6.48 -3.09 -16.04
N ALA A 349 -7.34 -3.39 -15.06
CA ALA A 349 -6.95 -3.41 -13.65
C ALA A 349 -5.83 -4.43 -13.37
N ALA A 350 -5.87 -5.63 -13.98
CA ALA A 350 -4.83 -6.65 -13.84
C ALA A 350 -3.45 -6.18 -14.33
N GLU A 351 -3.41 -5.49 -15.47
CA GLU A 351 -2.17 -4.90 -16.00
C GLU A 351 -1.54 -3.90 -15.03
N LEU A 352 -2.38 -3.09 -14.39
CA LEU A 352 -1.94 -2.08 -13.42
C LEU A 352 -1.53 -2.73 -12.08
N ALA A 353 -2.32 -3.68 -11.56
CA ALA A 353 -2.04 -4.39 -10.31
C ALA A 353 -0.75 -5.22 -10.38
N GLY A 354 -0.42 -5.79 -11.53
CA GLY A 354 0.83 -6.52 -11.76
C GLY A 354 2.09 -5.68 -11.51
N ARG A 355 1.96 -4.35 -11.57
CA ARG A 355 3.06 -3.40 -11.34
C ARG A 355 3.17 -2.93 -9.89
N THR A 356 2.12 -3.07 -9.09
CA THR A 356 2.06 -2.58 -7.69
C THR A 356 2.27 -3.68 -6.66
N GLY A 357 2.22 -4.94 -7.06
CA GLY A 357 2.42 -6.08 -6.14
C GLY A 357 1.23 -6.39 -5.20
N SER A 358 0.09 -5.66 -5.29
CA SER A 358 -1.07 -5.87 -4.42
C SER A 358 -1.72 -7.24 -4.64
N ALA A 359 -1.58 -8.15 -3.68
CA ALA A 359 -2.24 -9.45 -3.70
C ALA A 359 -3.76 -9.31 -3.50
N ARG A 360 -4.17 -8.35 -2.65
CA ARG A 360 -5.57 -8.02 -2.40
C ARG A 360 -6.31 -7.65 -3.70
N GLN A 361 -5.73 -6.78 -4.52
CA GLN A 361 -6.34 -6.41 -5.80
C GLN A 361 -6.31 -7.57 -6.79
N ARG A 362 -5.23 -8.37 -6.84
CA ARG A 362 -5.17 -9.54 -7.73
C ARG A 362 -6.26 -10.57 -7.41
N ALA A 363 -6.57 -10.81 -6.12
CA ALA A 363 -7.66 -11.71 -5.73
C ALA A 363 -9.01 -11.20 -6.25
N ARG A 364 -9.33 -9.92 -6.01
CA ARG A 364 -10.58 -9.29 -6.51
C ARG A 364 -10.70 -9.35 -8.04
N ILE A 365 -9.61 -9.15 -8.76
CA ILE A 365 -9.57 -9.23 -10.22
C ILE A 365 -9.77 -10.67 -10.70
N ALA A 366 -9.16 -11.66 -10.04
CA ALA A 366 -9.31 -13.07 -10.39
C ALA A 366 -10.78 -13.49 -10.33
N ASP A 367 -11.51 -13.08 -9.29
CA ASP A 367 -12.95 -13.36 -9.13
C ASP A 367 -13.80 -12.72 -10.26
N LEU A 368 -13.39 -11.55 -10.76
CA LEU A 368 -14.08 -10.88 -11.87
C LEU A 368 -13.78 -11.49 -13.25
N LEU A 369 -12.67 -12.18 -13.38
CA LEU A 369 -12.25 -12.82 -14.64
C LEU A 369 -12.60 -14.32 -14.73
N ALA A 370 -12.95 -14.95 -13.59
CA ALA A 370 -13.25 -16.39 -13.50
C ALA A 370 -14.56 -16.78 -14.19
N ASP A 371 -15.54 -15.88 -14.31
CA ASP A 371 -16.85 -16.05 -14.94
C ASP A 371 -16.83 -15.48 -16.39
#